data_5aeadee61d7f69275437fd7490bc2609
#
_entry.id   5aeadee61d7f69275437fd7490bc2609
#
_cell.length_a   1.000
_cell.length_b   1.000
_cell.length_c   1.000
_cell.angle_alpha   90.00
_cell.angle_beta   90.00
_cell.angle_gamma   90.00
#
_symmetry.space_group_name_H-M   'P 1'
#
loop_
_entity.id
_entity.type
_entity.pdbx_description
1 polymer ?
#
loop_
_entity_poly.entity_id
_entity_poly.type
_entity_poly.pdbx_seq_one_letter_code
_entity_poly.pdbx_strand_id
1 'polypeptide(L)'
;MGDELRGENLVHLNVRFSTETELKKIQDFLYEKSGQGVSFTGLEEAMVNEVTIVTAVHNIKSNKGSKTAGVDKIKMDKYLQMPKDELILLIQSSFRNYRPKPARREYIEKSNGKKRPLGIPTVLDRIIQECVRIIIEPICDCLLYTSPSPRDRTRS
;
A
#
# COMPACT_ATOMS: atom_id res chain seq x y z
N MET A 1 27.40 -21.20 3.65
CA MET A 1 26.94 -21.50 2.29
C MET A 1 25.59 -20.87 1.91
N GLY A 2 24.80 -20.38 2.86
CA GLY A 2 23.53 -19.71 2.57
C GLY A 2 23.62 -18.26 2.10
N ASP A 3 24.73 -17.59 2.28
CA ASP A 3 24.87 -16.16 1.98
C ASP A 3 25.31 -15.84 0.55
N GLU A 4 26.01 -16.77 -0.10
CA GLU A 4 26.44 -16.57 -1.50
C GLU A 4 25.29 -16.63 -2.50
N LEU A 5 24.24 -17.42 -2.21
CA LEU A 5 23.06 -17.55 -3.08
C LEU A 5 22.07 -16.38 -2.97
N ARG A 6 22.18 -15.57 -1.92
CA ARG A 6 21.34 -14.39 -1.74
C ARG A 6 21.74 -13.20 -2.60
N GLY A 7 23.00 -13.15 -3.04
CA GLY A 7 23.53 -12.04 -3.85
C GLY A 7 23.14 -12.09 -5.33
N GLU A 8 22.93 -13.28 -5.87
CA GLU A 8 22.68 -13.45 -7.31
C GLU A 8 21.26 -13.11 -7.73
N ASN A 9 20.30 -13.15 -6.80
CA ASN A 9 18.87 -12.89 -7.07
C ASN A 9 18.37 -11.58 -6.46
N LEU A 10 19.27 -10.63 -6.20
CA LEU A 10 18.91 -9.33 -5.65
C LEU A 10 18.86 -8.27 -6.75
N VAL A 11 17.70 -7.69 -6.97
CA VAL A 11 17.50 -6.60 -7.93
C VAL A 11 17.26 -5.30 -7.18
N HIS A 12 18.11 -4.30 -7.43
CA HIS A 12 17.88 -2.95 -6.94
C HIS A 12 16.92 -2.23 -7.89
N LEU A 13 15.75 -1.86 -7.38
CA LEU A 13 14.74 -1.17 -8.15
C LEU A 13 15.08 0.31 -8.21
N ASN A 14 15.84 0.71 -9.23
CA ASN A 14 16.12 2.11 -9.53
C ASN A 14 15.21 2.56 -10.66
N VAL A 15 13.96 2.84 -10.31
CA VAL A 15 12.94 3.10 -11.32
C VAL A 15 12.40 4.52 -11.16
N ARG A 16 12.49 5.26 -12.25
CA ARG A 16 11.79 6.54 -12.40
C ARG A 16 10.64 6.33 -13.36
N PHE A 17 9.45 6.66 -12.93
CA PHE A 17 8.26 6.59 -13.75
C PHE A 17 7.40 7.83 -13.55
N SER A 18 6.72 8.24 -14.58
CA SER A 18 5.93 9.47 -14.63
C SER A 18 4.49 9.25 -15.07
N THR A 19 4.14 8.03 -15.46
CA THR A 19 2.80 7.68 -15.93
C THR A 19 2.26 6.44 -15.25
N GLU A 20 0.93 6.32 -15.20
CA GLU A 20 0.26 5.13 -14.68
C GLU A 20 0.60 3.87 -15.46
N THR A 21 0.80 4.00 -16.77
CA THR A 21 1.21 2.90 -17.65
C THR A 21 2.58 2.35 -17.23
N GLU A 22 3.50 3.25 -16.91
CA GLU A 22 4.83 2.86 -16.43
C GLU A 22 4.74 2.19 -15.04
N LEU A 23 3.90 2.72 -14.15
CA LEU A 23 3.64 2.09 -12.84
C LEU A 23 3.13 0.66 -13.03
N LYS A 24 2.19 0.45 -13.95
CA LYS A 24 1.67 -0.88 -14.24
C LYS A 24 2.75 -1.82 -14.75
N LYS A 25 3.63 -1.35 -15.61
CA LYS A 25 4.78 -2.14 -16.08
C LYS A 25 5.70 -2.56 -14.94
N ILE A 26 5.90 -1.67 -13.97
CA ILE A 26 6.70 -1.99 -12.77
C ILE A 26 5.99 -3.05 -11.93
N GLN A 27 4.68 -2.94 -11.75
CA GLN A 27 3.90 -3.94 -11.03
C GLN A 27 3.99 -5.31 -11.71
N ASP A 28 3.88 -5.36 -13.03
CA ASP A 28 4.01 -6.59 -13.81
C ASP A 28 5.41 -7.18 -13.70
N PHE A 29 6.44 -6.32 -13.75
CA PHE A 29 7.83 -6.72 -13.55
C PHE A 29 8.06 -7.33 -12.15
N LEU A 30 7.55 -6.67 -11.11
CA LEU A 30 7.66 -7.16 -9.73
C LEU A 30 6.96 -8.52 -9.57
N TYR A 31 5.78 -8.67 -10.15
CA TYR A 31 5.04 -9.93 -10.15
C TYR A 31 5.84 -11.06 -10.81
N GLU A 32 6.32 -10.81 -12.04
CA GLU A 32 7.06 -11.80 -12.82
C GLU A 32 8.36 -12.20 -12.11
N LYS A 33 9.17 -11.25 -11.67
CA LYS A 33 10.45 -11.51 -11.03
C LYS A 33 10.30 -12.16 -9.66
N SER A 34 9.24 -11.83 -8.92
CA SER A 34 8.95 -12.52 -7.66
C SER A 34 8.67 -13.99 -7.86
N GLY A 35 8.01 -14.37 -8.96
CA GLY A 35 7.80 -15.76 -9.34
C GLY A 35 9.08 -16.50 -9.65
N GLN A 36 10.14 -15.79 -9.98
CA GLN A 36 11.47 -16.36 -10.26
C GLN A 36 12.37 -16.41 -9.00
N GLY A 37 11.85 -16.05 -7.84
CA GLY A 37 12.61 -16.05 -6.59
C GLY A 37 13.54 -14.85 -6.42
N VAL A 38 13.33 -13.77 -7.15
CA VAL A 38 14.12 -12.55 -7.06
C VAL A 38 13.72 -11.75 -5.83
N SER A 39 14.69 -11.24 -5.09
CA SER A 39 14.50 -10.29 -4.00
C SER A 39 14.74 -8.86 -4.50
N PHE A 40 14.07 -7.88 -3.88
CA PHE A 40 14.13 -6.49 -4.31
C PHE A 40 14.63 -5.57 -3.22
N THR A 41 15.35 -4.53 -3.61
CA THR A 41 15.69 -3.36 -2.78
C THR A 41 15.30 -2.09 -3.54
N GLY A 42 15.20 -0.96 -2.83
CA GLY A 42 14.82 0.31 -3.44
C GLY A 42 13.33 0.45 -3.71
N LEU A 43 12.50 -0.42 -3.14
CA LEU A 43 11.04 -0.36 -3.27
C LEU A 43 10.46 0.94 -2.69
N GLU A 44 11.11 1.50 -1.68
CA GLU A 44 10.68 2.74 -1.01
C GLU A 44 10.58 3.92 -1.99
N GLU A 45 11.54 4.05 -2.89
CA GLU A 45 11.54 5.11 -3.91
C GLU A 45 10.32 4.99 -4.84
N ALA A 46 9.94 3.77 -5.19
CA ALA A 46 8.74 3.52 -5.98
C ALA A 46 7.46 3.85 -5.20
N MET A 47 7.44 3.56 -3.90
CA MET A 47 6.29 3.84 -3.03
C MET A 47 6.03 5.33 -2.86
N VAL A 48 7.08 6.16 -2.81
CA VAL A 48 6.98 7.62 -2.65
C VAL A 48 7.01 8.38 -3.98
N ASN A 49 7.00 7.67 -5.09
CA ASN A 49 6.92 8.30 -6.41
C ASN A 49 5.59 9.05 -6.56
N GLU A 50 5.62 10.17 -7.25
CA GLU A 50 4.46 11.02 -7.49
C GLU A 50 3.27 10.24 -8.05
N VAL A 51 3.49 9.39 -9.05
CA VAL A 51 2.43 8.59 -9.68
C VAL A 51 1.83 7.61 -8.68
N THR A 52 2.65 6.96 -7.86
CA THR A 52 2.18 6.04 -6.82
C THR A 52 1.32 6.77 -5.79
N ILE A 53 1.74 7.94 -5.35
CA ILE A 53 1.00 8.77 -4.39
C ILE A 53 -0.34 9.22 -4.97
N VAL A 54 -0.36 9.72 -6.18
CA VAL A 54 -1.61 10.15 -6.86
C VAL A 54 -2.57 8.97 -7.04
N THR A 55 -2.05 7.82 -7.44
CA THR A 55 -2.85 6.59 -7.57
C THR A 55 -3.40 6.16 -6.22
N ALA A 56 -2.60 6.21 -5.16
CA ALA A 56 -3.02 5.87 -3.80
C ALA A 56 -4.15 6.79 -3.32
N VAL A 57 -4.02 8.10 -3.52
CA VAL A 57 -5.05 9.08 -3.16
C VAL A 57 -6.34 8.80 -3.92
N HIS A 58 -6.25 8.51 -5.21
CA HIS A 58 -7.40 8.17 -6.04
C HIS A 58 -8.11 6.91 -5.53
N ASN A 59 -7.35 5.87 -5.20
CA ASN A 59 -7.89 4.62 -4.69
C ASN A 59 -8.60 4.80 -3.35
N ILE A 60 -7.99 5.56 -2.43
CA ILE A 60 -8.60 5.84 -1.12
C ILE A 60 -9.88 6.68 -1.27
N LYS A 61 -9.84 7.69 -2.14
CA LYS A 61 -11.02 8.52 -2.45
C LYS A 61 -12.20 7.69 -2.95
N SER A 62 -11.94 6.68 -3.75
CA SER A 62 -12.95 5.83 -4.36
C SER A 62 -13.54 4.79 -3.42
N ASN A 63 -12.91 4.55 -2.27
CA ASN A 63 -13.38 3.57 -1.30
C ASN A 63 -14.60 4.07 -0.52
N LYS A 64 -15.48 3.14 -0.11
CA LYS A 64 -16.70 3.46 0.66
C LYS A 64 -16.42 4.19 1.97
N GLY A 65 -15.29 3.88 2.61
CA GLY A 65 -14.88 4.50 3.87
C GLY A 65 -14.11 5.82 3.72
N SER A 66 -14.05 6.39 2.51
CA SER A 66 -13.24 7.58 2.23
C SER A 66 -13.61 8.81 3.06
N LYS A 67 -14.89 8.92 3.41
CA LYS A 67 -15.42 10.06 4.19
C LYS A 67 -15.21 9.92 5.69
N THR A 68 -14.78 8.77 6.16
CA THR A 68 -14.62 8.51 7.60
C THR A 68 -13.23 8.94 8.07
N ALA A 69 -13.19 9.86 9.03
CA ALA A 69 -11.94 10.33 9.62
C ALA A 69 -11.44 9.38 10.72
N GLY A 70 -10.12 9.35 10.94
CA GLY A 70 -9.51 8.66 12.08
C GLY A 70 -9.55 9.48 13.37
N VAL A 71 -8.63 9.21 14.30
CA VAL A 71 -8.55 9.90 15.61
C VAL A 71 -8.25 11.39 15.50
N ASP A 72 -7.61 11.82 14.41
CA ASP A 72 -7.27 13.22 14.15
C ASP A 72 -8.45 14.04 13.63
N LYS A 73 -9.58 13.40 13.35
CA LYS A 73 -10.79 13.99 12.78
C LYS A 73 -10.59 14.69 11.43
N ILE A 74 -9.51 14.40 10.73
CA ILE A 74 -9.21 14.94 9.41
C ILE A 74 -9.84 14.05 8.35
N LYS A 75 -10.68 14.63 7.51
CA LYS A 75 -11.35 13.95 6.41
C LYS A 75 -10.52 14.01 5.13
N MET A 76 -10.82 13.13 4.19
CA MET A 76 -10.19 13.08 2.87
C MET A 76 -10.28 14.42 2.11
N ASP A 77 -11.35 15.17 2.30
CA ASP A 77 -11.57 16.47 1.64
C ASP A 77 -10.44 17.45 1.89
N LYS A 78 -9.84 17.45 3.09
CA LYS A 78 -8.71 18.32 3.41
C LYS A 78 -7.51 18.04 2.49
N TYR A 79 -7.21 16.76 2.25
CA TYR A 79 -6.11 16.36 1.38
C TYR A 79 -6.40 16.63 -0.09
N LEU A 80 -7.66 16.48 -0.50
CA LEU A 80 -8.08 16.76 -1.88
C LEU A 80 -8.06 18.26 -2.22
N GLN A 81 -8.21 19.13 -1.22
CA GLN A 81 -8.13 20.58 -1.40
C GLN A 81 -6.69 21.10 -1.42
N MET A 82 -5.72 20.29 -0.98
CA MET A 82 -4.32 20.70 -1.00
C MET A 82 -3.80 20.76 -2.43
N PRO A 83 -2.90 21.72 -2.74
CA PRO A 83 -2.14 21.66 -3.98
C PRO A 83 -1.41 20.32 -4.11
N LYS A 84 -1.34 19.79 -5.32
CA LYS A 84 -0.73 18.49 -5.60
C LYS A 84 0.69 18.38 -5.05
N ASP A 85 1.50 19.43 -5.27
CA ASP A 85 2.90 19.43 -4.83
C ASP A 85 3.03 19.38 -3.32
N GLU A 86 2.18 20.11 -2.59
CA GLU A 86 2.16 20.07 -1.13
C GLU A 86 1.75 18.71 -0.59
N LEU A 87 0.75 18.10 -1.20
CA LEU A 87 0.29 16.77 -0.81
C LEU A 87 1.38 15.73 -1.00
N ILE A 88 2.06 15.77 -2.14
CA ILE A 88 3.17 14.85 -2.44
C ILE A 88 4.30 15.02 -1.42
N LEU A 89 4.72 16.25 -1.13
CA LEU A 89 5.75 16.52 -0.15
C LEU A 89 5.35 16.07 1.25
N LEU A 90 4.10 16.29 1.63
CA LEU A 90 3.56 15.84 2.92
C LEU A 90 3.66 14.32 3.06
N ILE A 91 3.25 13.59 2.04
CA ILE A 91 3.28 12.12 2.06
C ILE A 91 4.71 11.61 2.05
N GLN A 92 5.60 12.19 1.24
CA GLN A 92 7.00 11.81 1.19
C GLN A 92 7.71 12.05 2.53
N SER A 93 7.48 13.19 3.17
CA SER A 93 8.07 13.50 4.47
C SER A 93 7.50 12.61 5.57
N SER A 94 6.20 12.35 5.53
CA SER A 94 5.54 11.44 6.47
C SER A 94 6.05 10.01 6.33
N PHE A 95 6.34 9.57 5.10
CA PHE A 95 6.89 8.25 4.84
C PHE A 95 8.29 8.08 5.43
N ARG A 96 9.14 9.10 5.30
CA ARG A 96 10.51 9.08 5.85
C ARG A 96 10.53 9.01 7.38
N ASN A 97 9.61 9.70 8.03
CA ASN A 97 9.47 9.74 9.49
C ASN A 97 8.12 9.18 9.90
N TYR A 98 7.82 7.97 9.45
CA TYR A 98 6.51 7.38 9.66
C TYR A 98 6.24 7.13 11.15
N ARG A 99 5.24 7.82 11.66
CA ARG A 99 4.71 7.63 13.01
C ARG A 99 3.21 7.41 12.90
N PRO A 100 2.77 6.16 12.85
CA PRO A 100 1.35 5.87 12.72
C PRO A 100 0.61 6.35 13.97
N LYS A 101 -0.56 6.95 13.74
CA LYS A 101 -1.47 7.29 14.83
C LYS A 101 -2.32 6.07 15.18
N PRO A 102 -2.80 5.96 16.43
CA PRO A 102 -3.67 4.86 16.79
C PRO A 102 -4.95 4.86 15.94
N ALA A 103 -5.46 3.68 15.63
CA ALA A 103 -6.71 3.55 14.91
C ALA A 103 -7.88 3.92 15.82
N ARG A 104 -8.86 4.66 15.29
CA ARG A 104 -10.10 4.96 15.99
C ARG A 104 -10.95 3.70 16.03
N ARG A 105 -11.41 3.29 17.21
CA ARG A 105 -12.29 2.14 17.34
C ARG A 105 -13.74 2.54 17.10
N GLU A 106 -14.40 1.82 16.21
CA GLU A 106 -15.84 1.82 16.06
C GLU A 106 -16.36 0.39 16.13
N TYR A 107 -17.60 0.24 16.58
CA TYR A 107 -18.23 -1.06 16.65
C TYR A 107 -19.28 -1.17 15.55
N ILE A 108 -19.16 -2.22 14.73
CA ILE A 108 -20.10 -2.53 13.66
C ILE A 108 -20.96 -3.70 14.10
N GLU A 109 -22.27 -3.58 13.88
CA GLU A 109 -23.19 -4.69 14.11
C GLU A 109 -23.00 -5.77 13.05
N LYS A 110 -22.88 -7.00 13.53
CA LYS A 110 -22.93 -8.18 12.66
C LYS A 110 -24.37 -8.60 12.44
N SER A 111 -24.60 -9.39 11.39
CA SER A 111 -25.92 -9.96 11.06
C SER A 111 -26.53 -10.78 12.20
N ASN A 112 -25.73 -11.28 13.15
CA ASN A 112 -26.19 -12.04 14.31
C ASN A 112 -26.47 -11.19 15.57
N GLY A 113 -26.46 -9.86 15.43
CA GLY A 113 -26.69 -8.92 16.55
C GLY A 113 -25.48 -8.65 17.43
N LYS A 114 -24.37 -9.34 17.23
CA LYS A 114 -23.12 -9.10 17.94
C LYS A 114 -22.36 -7.94 17.31
N LYS A 115 -21.68 -7.14 18.14
CA LYS A 115 -20.82 -6.05 17.68
C LYS A 115 -19.39 -6.54 17.52
N ARG A 116 -18.72 -6.13 16.44
CA ARG A 116 -17.28 -6.35 16.26
C ARG A 116 -16.55 -5.00 16.27
N PRO A 117 -15.36 -4.94 16.89
CA PRO A 117 -14.56 -3.72 16.81
C PRO A 117 -13.97 -3.55 15.40
N LEU A 118 -14.00 -2.32 14.91
CA LEU A 118 -13.35 -1.92 13.66
C LEU A 118 -12.32 -0.82 13.98
N GLY A 119 -11.09 -1.01 13.55
CA GLY A 119 -10.05 0.00 13.65
C GLY A 119 -10.04 0.89 12.41
N ILE A 120 -10.21 2.20 12.59
CA ILE A 120 -10.19 3.18 11.51
C ILE A 120 -8.90 3.99 11.62
N PRO A 121 -7.90 3.75 10.77
CA PRO A 121 -6.69 4.58 10.75
C PRO A 121 -6.98 5.98 10.20
N THR A 122 -6.09 6.92 10.45
CA THR A 122 -6.19 8.26 9.86
C THR A 122 -6.14 8.19 8.33
N VAL A 123 -6.70 9.19 7.66
CA VAL A 123 -6.67 9.24 6.20
C VAL A 123 -5.23 9.27 5.68
N LEU A 124 -4.34 10.01 6.34
CA LEU A 124 -2.92 10.07 5.99
C LEU A 124 -2.28 8.67 6.09
N ASP A 125 -2.53 7.95 7.17
CA ASP A 125 -2.01 6.59 7.34
C ASP A 125 -2.55 5.64 6.27
N ARG A 126 -3.83 5.78 5.90
CA ARG A 126 -4.43 4.98 4.81
C ARG A 126 -3.76 5.25 3.46
N ILE A 127 -3.44 6.52 3.16
CA ILE A 127 -2.74 6.87 1.92
C ILE A 127 -1.34 6.25 1.91
N ILE A 128 -0.61 6.34 3.01
CA ILE A 128 0.74 5.75 3.14
C ILE A 128 0.66 4.23 2.98
N GLN A 129 -0.28 3.57 3.64
CA GLN A 129 -0.50 2.13 3.52
C GLN A 129 -0.85 1.73 2.09
N GLU A 130 -1.65 2.54 1.39
CA GLU A 130 -2.00 2.28 0.00
C GLU A 130 -0.79 2.42 -0.94
N CYS A 131 0.10 3.38 -0.71
CA CYS A 131 1.36 3.49 -1.45
C CYS A 131 2.20 2.22 -1.30
N VAL A 132 2.30 1.70 -0.09
CA VAL A 132 2.99 0.43 0.19
C VAL A 132 2.30 -0.72 -0.53
N ARG A 133 0.97 -0.81 -0.42
CA ARG A 133 0.19 -1.87 -1.04
C ARG A 133 0.37 -1.92 -2.55
N ILE A 134 0.33 -0.79 -3.23
CA ILE A 134 0.48 -0.70 -4.70
C ILE A 134 1.77 -1.38 -5.17
N ILE A 135 2.85 -1.21 -4.42
CA ILE A 135 4.18 -1.75 -4.80
C ILE A 135 4.37 -3.18 -4.29
N ILE A 136 3.90 -3.49 -3.09
CA ILE A 136 4.12 -4.80 -2.44
C ILE A 136 3.11 -5.85 -2.91
N GLU A 137 1.89 -5.48 -3.21
CA GLU A 137 0.83 -6.42 -3.59
C GLU A 137 1.21 -7.34 -4.76
N PRO A 138 1.82 -6.86 -5.87
CA PRO A 138 2.24 -7.74 -6.95
C PRO A 138 3.23 -8.82 -6.48
N ILE A 139 4.13 -8.48 -5.56
CA ILE A 139 5.10 -9.42 -4.99
C ILE A 139 4.38 -10.47 -4.14
N CYS A 140 3.48 -10.04 -3.28
CA CYS A 140 2.70 -10.92 -2.40
C CYS A 140 1.74 -11.81 -3.20
N ASP A 141 1.07 -11.28 -4.21
CA ASP A 141 0.14 -12.04 -5.06
C ASP A 141 0.87 -13.15 -5.79
N CYS A 142 2.07 -12.90 -6.30
CA CYS A 142 2.87 -13.92 -6.96
C CYS A 142 3.22 -15.07 -5.99
N LEU A 143 3.64 -14.72 -4.77
CA LEU A 143 3.98 -15.70 -3.73
C LEU A 143 2.76 -16.50 -3.27
N LEU A 144 1.58 -15.87 -3.21
CA LEU A 144 0.33 -16.53 -2.84
C LEU A 144 -0.19 -17.46 -3.93
N TYR A 145 0.08 -17.15 -5.20
CA TYR A 145 -0.31 -18.00 -6.33
C TYR A 145 0.49 -19.28 -6.41
N THR A 146 1.75 -19.27 -5.94
CA THR A 146 2.63 -20.45 -5.95
C THR A 146 2.45 -21.35 -4.74
N SER A 147 1.79 -20.86 -3.68
CA SER A 147 1.50 -21.61 -2.46
C SER A 147 0.01 -21.58 -2.16
N PRO A 148 -0.66 -22.77 -2.00
CA PRO A 148 -2.07 -22.76 -1.63
C PRO A 148 -2.26 -22.09 -0.27
N SER A 149 -2.99 -20.97 -0.27
CA SER A 149 -3.30 -20.24 0.95
C SER A 149 -4.22 -21.09 1.84
N PRO A 150 -4.00 -21.13 3.16
CA PRO A 150 -4.95 -21.75 4.09
C PRO A 150 -6.37 -21.22 3.99
N ARG A 151 -6.56 -20.00 3.48
CA ARG A 151 -7.87 -19.40 3.25
C ARG A 151 -8.65 -20.08 2.13
N ASP A 152 -7.97 -20.60 1.12
CA ASP A 152 -8.64 -21.25 0.00
C ASP A 152 -9.18 -22.64 0.39
N ARG A 153 -8.61 -23.25 1.44
CA ARG A 153 -9.09 -24.53 1.99
C ARG A 153 -10.34 -24.40 2.85
N THR A 154 -10.62 -23.22 3.39
CA THR A 154 -11.77 -22.97 4.27
C THR A 154 -13.00 -22.45 3.55
N ARG A 155 -12.91 -22.21 2.25
CA ARG A 155 -14.03 -21.74 1.41
C ARG A 155 -14.70 -22.82 0.57
N SER A 156 -14.26 -24.02 0.68
CA SER A 156 -14.92 -25.15 -0.01
C SER A 156 -16.17 -25.61 0.71
#